data_6268e8549855ac79212a49d6b1376058
#
_entry.id   6268e8549855ac79212a49d6b1376058
#
_cell.length_a   1.000
_cell.length_b   1.000
_cell.length_c   1.000
_cell.angle_alpha   90.00
_cell.angle_beta   90.00
_cell.angle_gamma   90.00
#
_symmetry.space_group_name_H-M   'P 1'
#
loop_
_entity.id
_entity.type
_entity.pdbx_description
1 polymer ?
#
loop_
_entity_poly.entity_id
_entity_poly.type
_entity_poly.pdbx_seq_one_letter_code
_entity_poly.pdbx_strand_id
1 'polypeptide(L)'
;MPKPQERDLEQTRVIFTAWLDAQLDGATDLDVKLLGGPENTGFSNETLSFNVSYELDGAKINTGMVLRFYPEGFFVFPDYDIHKQFLIMQKLADHDIKVPNVLWYEPSDEVFGTSFYVMEMASGDAPSDNPPFHQEGWVADSSEDVRERIWWGWVEQMAKVHQVDTVSYTHLTLPTKA
;
A
#
# COMPACT_ATOMS: atom_id res chain seq x y z
N MET A 1 13.03 19.74 13.44
CA MET A 1 13.34 18.38 13.00
C MET A 1 13.79 18.47 11.55
N PRO A 2 14.88 17.80 11.14
CA PRO A 2 15.23 17.74 9.73
C PRO A 2 14.06 17.07 9.00
N LYS A 3 13.62 17.66 7.87
CA LYS A 3 12.65 17.02 6.99
C LYS A 3 13.32 15.75 6.44
N PRO A 4 12.59 14.64 6.27
CA PRO A 4 13.07 13.52 5.48
C PRO A 4 13.52 14.04 4.11
N GLN A 5 14.55 13.45 3.56
CA GLN A 5 15.00 13.81 2.20
C GLN A 5 13.83 13.46 1.25
N GLU A 6 13.26 14.47 0.61
CA GLU A 6 12.15 14.25 -0.32
C GLU A 6 12.69 13.47 -1.53
N ARG A 7 12.09 12.33 -1.80
CA ARG A 7 12.38 11.50 -2.97
C ARG A 7 12.04 12.28 -4.25
N ASP A 8 12.89 12.24 -5.26
CA ASP A 8 12.57 12.77 -6.58
C ASP A 8 11.45 11.91 -7.21
N LEU A 9 10.26 12.48 -7.29
CA LEU A 9 9.07 11.79 -7.73
C LEU A 9 9.12 11.39 -9.21
N GLU A 10 9.73 12.21 -10.05
CA GLU A 10 9.85 11.91 -11.48
C GLU A 10 10.90 10.83 -11.72
N GLN A 11 12.03 10.90 -11.05
CA GLN A 11 13.03 9.86 -11.08
C GLN A 11 12.45 8.53 -10.57
N THR A 12 11.67 8.56 -9.49
CA THR A 12 10.99 7.39 -8.93
C THR A 12 10.02 6.79 -9.95
N ARG A 13 9.24 7.62 -10.64
CA ARG A 13 8.34 7.16 -11.70
C ARG A 13 9.10 6.45 -12.83
N VAL A 14 10.21 7.01 -13.28
CA VAL A 14 11.03 6.42 -14.36
C VAL A 14 11.61 5.07 -13.93
N ILE A 15 12.19 4.99 -12.72
CA ILE A 15 12.74 3.74 -12.17
C ILE A 15 11.63 2.71 -11.99
N PHE A 16 10.48 3.11 -11.45
CA PHE A 16 9.33 2.21 -11.29
C PHE A 16 8.83 1.66 -12.62
N THR A 17 8.74 2.51 -13.65
CA THR A 17 8.33 2.07 -14.98
C THR A 17 9.27 0.99 -15.53
N ALA A 18 10.57 1.19 -15.43
CA ALA A 18 11.57 0.22 -15.91
C ALA A 18 11.53 -1.09 -15.11
N TRP A 19 11.36 -1.01 -13.79
CA TRP A 19 11.22 -2.18 -12.93
C TRP A 19 9.92 -2.95 -13.24
N LEU A 20 8.80 -2.24 -13.40
CA LEU A 20 7.49 -2.82 -13.68
C LEU A 20 7.43 -3.49 -15.06
N ASP A 21 8.10 -2.92 -16.05
CA ASP A 21 8.23 -3.51 -17.38
C ASP A 21 8.88 -4.91 -17.32
N ALA A 22 9.86 -5.07 -16.43
CA ALA A 22 10.49 -6.36 -16.19
C ALA A 22 9.60 -7.37 -15.42
N GLN A 23 8.57 -6.89 -14.70
CA GLN A 23 7.63 -7.76 -13.97
C GLN A 23 6.43 -8.18 -14.84
N LEU A 24 6.08 -7.38 -15.86
CA LEU A 24 4.92 -7.58 -16.72
C LEU A 24 5.33 -8.29 -18.02
N ASP A 25 5.64 -9.59 -17.91
CA ASP A 25 6.06 -10.39 -19.08
C ASP A 25 5.00 -10.37 -20.19
N GLY A 26 5.42 -10.04 -21.42
CA GLY A 26 4.56 -9.95 -22.59
C GLY A 26 3.67 -8.71 -22.68
N ALA A 27 3.75 -7.79 -21.72
CA ALA A 27 3.03 -6.52 -21.82
C ALA A 27 3.68 -5.57 -22.83
N THR A 28 2.86 -4.75 -23.48
CA THR A 28 3.28 -3.69 -24.39
C THR A 28 2.59 -2.38 -24.04
N ASP A 29 3.07 -1.26 -24.58
CA ASP A 29 2.48 0.07 -24.39
C ASP A 29 2.34 0.49 -22.91
N LEU A 30 3.34 0.11 -22.08
CA LEU A 30 3.35 0.46 -20.66
C LEU A 30 3.47 1.98 -20.46
N ASP A 31 2.48 2.56 -19.82
CA ASP A 31 2.45 3.96 -19.39
C ASP A 31 2.18 4.05 -17.89
N VAL A 32 3.04 4.74 -17.15
CA VAL A 32 2.98 4.89 -15.70
C VAL A 32 2.88 6.36 -15.35
N LYS A 33 1.76 6.76 -14.76
CA LYS A 33 1.48 8.12 -14.31
C LYS A 33 1.46 8.20 -12.80
N LEU A 34 2.29 9.08 -12.24
CA LEU A 34 2.25 9.39 -10.83
C LEU A 34 0.94 10.13 -10.51
N LEU A 35 0.18 9.64 -9.52
CA LEU A 35 -1.04 10.29 -9.04
C LEU A 35 -0.76 11.22 -7.85
N GLY A 36 0.39 11.07 -7.23
CA GLY A 36 0.86 11.84 -6.10
C GLY A 36 1.36 10.97 -4.96
N GLY A 37 2.03 11.61 -4.02
CA GLY A 37 2.29 11.06 -2.70
C GLY A 37 1.19 11.44 -1.74
N PRO A 38 1.12 10.86 -0.56
CA PRO A 38 0.11 11.19 0.42
C PRO A 38 0.34 12.60 0.96
N GLU A 39 -0.49 13.54 0.61
CA GLU A 39 -0.44 14.89 1.17
C GLU A 39 -0.72 14.91 2.69
N ASN A 40 -1.31 13.83 3.24
CA ASN A 40 -1.76 13.77 4.63
C ASN A 40 -1.66 12.37 5.27
N THR A 41 -0.80 11.46 4.80
CA THR A 41 -0.66 10.16 5.46
C THR A 41 0.47 10.18 6.48
N GLY A 42 0.19 9.52 7.61
CA GLY A 42 1.05 9.52 8.78
C GLY A 42 2.50 9.11 8.51
N PHE A 43 3.37 9.55 9.40
CA PHE A 43 4.85 9.47 9.37
C PHE A 43 5.46 8.06 9.32
N SER A 44 4.67 7.02 9.07
CA SER A 44 5.17 5.64 9.24
C SER A 44 5.71 4.99 7.97
N ASN A 45 5.31 5.44 6.78
CA ASN A 45 5.74 4.85 5.50
C ASN A 45 5.74 5.88 4.38
N GLU A 46 6.74 5.80 3.53
CA GLU A 46 6.68 6.49 2.24
C GLU A 46 5.80 5.65 1.30
N THR A 47 4.73 6.28 0.78
CA THR A 47 3.76 5.62 -0.09
C THR A 47 3.52 6.49 -1.32
N LEU A 48 3.62 5.92 -2.51
CA LEU A 48 3.35 6.60 -3.77
C LEU A 48 2.28 5.86 -4.56
N SER A 49 1.38 6.62 -5.19
CA SER A 49 0.29 6.08 -5.98
C SER A 49 0.49 6.37 -7.46
N PHE A 50 0.21 5.37 -8.29
CA PHE A 50 0.38 5.43 -9.74
C PHE A 50 -0.87 4.91 -10.44
N ASN A 51 -1.18 5.51 -11.60
CA ASN A 51 -2.04 4.90 -12.58
C ASN A 51 -1.17 4.22 -13.64
N VAL A 52 -1.42 2.94 -13.86
CA VAL A 52 -0.65 2.10 -14.77
C VAL A 52 -1.55 1.60 -15.89
N SER A 53 -1.15 1.82 -17.13
CA SER A 53 -1.85 1.28 -18.29
C SER A 53 -0.88 0.52 -19.19
N TYR A 54 -1.32 -0.62 -19.70
CA TYR A 54 -0.55 -1.48 -20.61
C TYR A 54 -1.49 -2.36 -21.43
N GLU A 55 -0.96 -3.00 -22.47
CA GLU A 55 -1.68 -4.00 -23.25
C GLU A 55 -1.06 -5.39 -22.97
N LEU A 56 -1.90 -6.37 -22.65
CA LEU A 56 -1.50 -7.75 -22.43
C LEU A 56 -2.50 -8.68 -23.12
N ASP A 57 -2.01 -9.59 -23.96
CA ASP A 57 -2.83 -10.52 -24.75
C ASP A 57 -3.93 -9.82 -25.58
N GLY A 58 -3.64 -8.62 -26.11
CA GLY A 58 -4.57 -7.80 -26.88
C GLY A 58 -5.64 -7.08 -26.03
N ALA A 59 -5.58 -7.19 -24.73
CA ALA A 59 -6.47 -6.48 -23.81
C ALA A 59 -5.77 -5.25 -23.21
N LYS A 60 -6.44 -4.10 -23.26
CA LYS A 60 -5.97 -2.89 -22.58
C LYS A 60 -6.34 -2.96 -21.10
N ILE A 61 -5.34 -2.86 -20.26
CA ILE A 61 -5.46 -2.85 -18.80
C ILE A 61 -5.15 -1.45 -18.29
N ASN A 62 -5.96 -0.96 -17.37
CA ASN A 62 -5.72 0.30 -16.66
C ASN A 62 -6.03 0.08 -15.19
N THR A 63 -5.03 0.21 -14.33
CA THR A 63 -5.14 -0.10 -12.91
C THR A 63 -4.36 0.88 -12.04
N GLY A 64 -4.85 1.11 -10.83
CA GLY A 64 -4.11 1.85 -9.81
C GLY A 64 -3.14 0.93 -9.07
N MET A 65 -1.92 1.38 -8.88
CA MET A 65 -0.89 0.68 -8.10
C MET A 65 -0.33 1.61 -7.03
N VAL A 66 0.04 1.01 -5.90
CA VAL A 66 0.64 1.73 -4.77
C VAL A 66 1.97 1.10 -4.45
N LEU A 67 3.03 1.92 -4.47
CA LEU A 67 4.34 1.56 -3.96
C LEU A 67 4.43 1.93 -2.49
N ARG A 68 4.94 1.01 -1.70
CA ARG A 68 5.24 1.23 -0.31
C ARG A 68 6.67 0.88 0.00
N PHE A 69 7.43 1.87 0.46
CA PHE A 69 8.86 1.74 0.74
C PHE A 69 9.12 1.46 2.22
N TYR A 70 10.23 0.79 2.48
CA TYR A 70 10.82 0.84 3.80
C TYR A 70 11.21 2.29 4.10
N PRO A 71 10.79 2.86 5.24
CA PRO A 71 11.02 4.27 5.51
C PRO A 71 12.50 4.58 5.70
N GLU A 72 12.93 5.74 5.21
CA GLU A 72 14.26 6.28 5.45
C GLU A 72 14.21 7.33 6.56
N GLY A 73 15.10 7.22 7.54
CA GLY A 73 15.35 8.25 8.54
C GLY A 73 14.59 8.11 9.84
N PHE A 74 13.38 8.64 9.96
CA PHE A 74 12.63 8.60 11.21
C PHE A 74 11.71 7.39 11.29
N PHE A 75 11.86 6.59 12.34
CA PHE A 75 11.03 5.42 12.61
C PHE A 75 10.04 5.72 13.73
N VAL A 76 8.75 5.51 13.47
CA VAL A 76 7.70 5.56 14.50
C VAL A 76 7.74 4.30 15.36
N PHE A 77 8.12 3.17 14.75
CA PHE A 77 8.22 1.88 15.42
C PHE A 77 9.67 1.44 15.55
N PRO A 78 10.08 0.84 16.69
CA PRO A 78 11.46 0.39 16.90
C PRO A 78 11.88 -0.71 15.92
N ASP A 79 10.95 -1.58 15.54
CA ASP A 79 11.17 -2.66 14.57
C ASP A 79 10.27 -2.44 13.36
N TYR A 80 10.87 -2.13 12.23
CA TYR A 80 10.17 -1.91 10.99
C TYR A 80 10.49 -3.05 10.02
N ASP A 81 9.50 -3.85 9.65
CA ASP A 81 9.66 -4.97 8.74
C ASP A 81 8.63 -4.89 7.62
N ILE A 82 9.06 -4.36 6.47
CA ILE A 82 8.20 -4.18 5.30
C ILE A 82 7.84 -5.51 4.64
N HIS A 83 8.74 -6.50 4.73
CA HIS A 83 8.46 -7.85 4.24
C HIS A 83 7.36 -8.52 5.05
N LYS A 84 7.40 -8.36 6.38
CA LYS A 84 6.34 -8.85 7.26
C LYS A 84 4.99 -8.19 6.95
N GLN A 85 4.98 -6.88 6.65
CA GLN A 85 3.75 -6.20 6.23
C GLN A 85 3.19 -6.80 4.94
N PHE A 86 4.03 -7.03 3.93
CA PHE A 86 3.65 -7.70 2.68
C PHE A 86 3.04 -9.08 2.94
N LEU A 87 3.72 -9.93 3.73
CA LEU A 87 3.24 -11.27 4.06
C LEU A 87 1.92 -11.27 4.84
N ILE A 88 1.76 -10.34 5.78
CA ILE A 88 0.51 -10.22 6.54
C ILE A 88 -0.64 -9.85 5.59
N MET A 89 -0.46 -8.86 4.72
CA MET A 89 -1.50 -8.48 3.76
C MET A 89 -1.84 -9.61 2.80
N GLN A 90 -0.83 -10.33 2.30
CA GLN A 90 -1.04 -11.50 1.45
C GLN A 90 -1.88 -12.57 2.15
N LYS A 91 -1.58 -12.82 3.43
CA LYS A 91 -2.33 -13.79 4.23
C LYS A 91 -3.75 -13.33 4.58
N LEU A 92 -3.94 -12.05 4.88
CA LEU A 92 -5.26 -11.52 5.16
C LEU A 92 -6.18 -11.58 3.92
N ALA A 93 -5.62 -11.51 2.71
CA ALA A 93 -6.38 -11.67 1.47
C ALA A 93 -6.98 -13.09 1.30
N ASP A 94 -6.40 -14.11 1.94
CA ASP A 94 -6.96 -15.48 1.96
C ASP A 94 -8.23 -15.59 2.83
N HIS A 95 -8.55 -14.54 3.59
CA HIS A 95 -9.73 -14.44 4.44
C HIS A 95 -10.70 -13.39 3.87
N ASP A 96 -11.94 -13.40 4.31
CA ASP A 96 -12.94 -12.37 3.93
C ASP A 96 -12.66 -11.04 4.63
N ILE A 97 -11.44 -10.52 4.45
CA ILE A 97 -10.96 -9.26 5.00
C ILE A 97 -10.61 -8.33 3.82
N LYS A 98 -11.13 -7.10 3.88
CA LYS A 98 -10.91 -6.12 2.81
C LYS A 98 -9.54 -5.48 2.95
N VAL A 99 -8.56 -6.09 2.31
CA VAL A 99 -7.20 -5.55 2.16
C VAL A 99 -6.87 -5.42 0.67
N PRO A 100 -6.05 -4.44 0.26
CA PRO A 100 -5.52 -4.40 -1.09
C PRO A 100 -4.71 -5.65 -1.41
N ASN A 101 -4.84 -6.17 -2.63
CA ASN A 101 -4.00 -7.27 -3.08
C ASN A 101 -2.56 -6.81 -3.20
N VAL A 102 -1.64 -7.51 -2.56
CA VAL A 102 -0.21 -7.30 -2.74
C VAL A 102 0.25 -8.06 -3.99
N LEU A 103 1.00 -7.38 -4.85
CA LEU A 103 1.37 -7.88 -6.17
C LEU A 103 2.80 -8.40 -6.19
N TRP A 104 3.76 -7.58 -5.76
CA TRP A 104 5.19 -7.92 -5.77
C TRP A 104 5.89 -7.36 -4.54
N TYR A 105 6.89 -8.08 -4.08
CA TYR A 105 7.84 -7.65 -3.06
C TYR A 105 9.25 -7.65 -3.63
N GLU A 106 9.94 -6.51 -3.52
CA GLU A 106 11.34 -6.36 -3.93
C GLU A 106 12.22 -6.22 -2.68
N PRO A 107 13.00 -7.26 -2.37
CA PRO A 107 13.87 -7.27 -1.20
C PRO A 107 15.18 -6.49 -1.42
N SER A 108 15.58 -6.28 -2.70
CA SER A 108 16.84 -5.65 -3.05
C SER A 108 16.78 -4.14 -2.84
N ASP A 109 17.90 -3.57 -2.43
CA ASP A 109 18.12 -2.13 -2.39
C ASP A 109 18.65 -1.55 -3.72
N GLU A 110 18.90 -2.39 -4.74
CA GLU A 110 19.45 -1.98 -6.02
C GLU A 110 18.51 -1.07 -6.82
N VAL A 111 17.18 -1.23 -6.66
CA VAL A 111 16.19 -0.50 -7.45
C VAL A 111 16.01 0.92 -6.94
N PHE A 112 15.73 1.07 -5.66
CA PHE A 112 15.39 2.34 -5.04
C PHE A 112 16.28 2.74 -3.85
N GLY A 113 17.36 2.00 -3.60
CA GLY A 113 18.17 2.16 -2.39
C GLY A 113 17.54 1.55 -1.14
N THR A 114 16.36 0.93 -1.28
CA THR A 114 15.61 0.33 -0.17
C THR A 114 14.64 -0.72 -0.68
N SER A 115 14.26 -1.66 0.18
CA SER A 115 13.21 -2.64 -0.14
C SER A 115 11.83 -1.99 -0.22
N PHE A 116 10.96 -2.57 -1.05
CA PHE A 116 9.59 -2.07 -1.25
C PHE A 116 8.62 -3.18 -1.63
N TYR A 117 7.34 -2.87 -1.60
CA TYR A 117 6.35 -3.73 -2.24
C TYR A 117 5.32 -2.90 -3.02
N VAL A 118 4.67 -3.58 -3.96
CA VAL A 118 3.61 -3.05 -4.80
C VAL A 118 2.31 -3.74 -4.44
N MET A 119 1.25 -2.95 -4.33
CA MET A 119 -0.10 -3.44 -4.12
C MET A 119 -1.09 -2.74 -5.04
N GLU A 120 -2.26 -3.32 -5.22
CA GLU A 120 -3.37 -2.65 -5.90
C GLU A 120 -3.82 -1.42 -5.11
N MET A 121 -4.22 -0.39 -5.83
CA MET A 121 -4.82 0.78 -5.22
C MET A 121 -6.29 0.48 -4.91
N ALA A 122 -6.65 0.55 -3.64
CA ALA A 122 -8.05 0.42 -3.24
C ALA A 122 -8.87 1.60 -3.80
N SER A 123 -10.03 1.30 -4.32
CA SER A 123 -10.98 2.33 -4.76
C SER A 123 -11.74 2.90 -3.56
N GLY A 124 -11.92 4.21 -3.55
CA GLY A 124 -12.67 4.94 -2.51
C GLY A 124 -11.87 6.10 -1.94
N ASP A 125 -12.51 6.84 -1.05
CA ASP A 125 -11.95 8.01 -0.40
C ASP A 125 -11.63 7.69 1.06
N ALA A 126 -10.38 7.92 1.46
CA ALA A 126 -9.98 7.79 2.86
C ALA A 126 -10.56 8.95 3.69
N PRO A 127 -11.10 8.66 4.88
CA PRO A 127 -11.46 9.72 5.83
C PRO A 127 -10.24 10.54 6.21
N SER A 128 -10.39 11.87 6.35
CA SER A 128 -9.30 12.76 6.74
C SER A 128 -8.94 12.60 8.22
N ASP A 129 -7.65 12.63 8.52
CA ASP A 129 -7.16 12.69 9.91
C ASP A 129 -7.02 14.14 10.39
N ASN A 130 -6.78 15.08 9.47
CA ASN A 130 -6.63 16.50 9.79
C ASN A 130 -7.23 17.40 8.68
N PRO A 131 -8.34 18.08 8.94
CA PRO A 131 -9.14 18.02 10.17
C PRO A 131 -9.74 16.62 10.41
N PRO A 132 -10.06 16.26 11.67
CA PRO A 132 -10.62 14.94 11.97
C PRO A 132 -11.93 14.69 11.21
N PHE A 133 -12.09 13.50 10.64
CA PHE A 133 -13.19 13.10 9.76
C PHE A 133 -14.61 13.31 10.37
N HIS A 134 -14.72 13.36 11.70
CA HIS A 134 -15.98 13.58 12.39
C HIS A 134 -16.35 15.07 12.52
N GLN A 135 -15.41 15.98 12.27
CA GLN A 135 -15.61 17.43 12.36
C GLN A 135 -15.86 18.05 10.99
N GLU A 136 -15.14 17.59 9.97
CA GLU A 136 -15.17 18.17 8.63
C GLU A 136 -14.90 17.12 7.56
N GLY A 137 -15.37 17.38 6.34
CA GLY A 137 -15.16 16.55 5.18
C GLY A 137 -16.29 15.57 4.92
N TRP A 138 -16.12 14.73 3.89
CA TRP A 138 -17.19 13.92 3.33
C TRP A 138 -17.88 12.97 4.33
N VAL A 139 -17.18 12.50 5.37
CA VAL A 139 -17.81 11.67 6.42
C VAL A 139 -18.70 12.51 7.31
N ALA A 140 -18.22 13.71 7.75
CA ALA A 140 -19.02 14.62 8.56
C ALA A 140 -20.28 15.09 7.81
N ASP A 141 -20.14 15.34 6.51
CA ASP A 141 -21.20 15.81 5.63
C ASP A 141 -22.17 14.71 5.18
N SER A 142 -21.84 13.45 5.46
CA SER A 142 -22.66 12.28 5.11
C SER A 142 -23.90 12.16 6.00
N SER A 143 -24.93 11.47 5.48
CA SER A 143 -26.11 11.13 6.27
C SER A 143 -25.77 10.20 7.44
N GLU A 144 -26.63 10.14 8.44
CA GLU A 144 -26.50 9.26 9.60
C GLU A 144 -26.36 7.80 9.18
N ASP A 145 -27.18 7.34 8.23
CA ASP A 145 -27.14 5.98 7.69
C ASP A 145 -25.77 5.64 7.04
N VAL A 146 -25.12 6.60 6.38
CA VAL A 146 -23.79 6.42 5.79
C VAL A 146 -22.75 6.30 6.89
N ARG A 147 -22.80 7.19 7.89
CA ARG A 147 -21.86 7.12 9.03
C ARG A 147 -22.00 5.85 9.83
N GLU A 148 -23.23 5.38 10.06
CA GLU A 148 -23.51 4.12 10.72
C GLU A 148 -22.91 2.92 9.94
N ARG A 149 -23.10 2.87 8.60
CA ARG A 149 -22.52 1.82 7.76
C ARG A 149 -20.98 1.85 7.78
N ILE A 150 -20.37 3.03 7.78
CA ILE A 150 -18.92 3.15 7.90
C ILE A 150 -18.44 2.59 9.22
N TRP A 151 -19.10 2.97 10.32
CA TRP A 151 -18.75 2.53 11.67
C TRP A 151 -18.85 1.01 11.82
N TRP A 152 -19.99 0.44 11.44
CA TRP A 152 -20.19 -1.00 11.52
C TRP A 152 -19.26 -1.76 10.57
N GLY A 153 -19.00 -1.22 9.39
CA GLY A 153 -18.03 -1.79 8.46
C GLY A 153 -16.63 -1.92 9.06
N TRP A 154 -16.17 -0.92 9.81
CA TRP A 154 -14.89 -0.99 10.53
C TRP A 154 -14.90 -2.05 11.63
N VAL A 155 -15.97 -2.08 12.43
CA VAL A 155 -16.11 -3.05 13.52
C VAL A 155 -16.13 -4.48 12.97
N GLU A 156 -16.85 -4.73 11.88
CA GLU A 156 -16.90 -6.02 11.22
C GLU A 156 -15.53 -6.47 10.68
N GLN A 157 -14.82 -5.58 10.00
CA GLN A 157 -13.48 -5.92 9.49
C GLN A 157 -12.49 -6.18 10.65
N MET A 158 -12.55 -5.39 11.71
CA MET A 158 -11.73 -5.64 12.90
C MET A 158 -12.05 -6.98 13.55
N ALA A 159 -13.33 -7.33 13.67
CA ALA A 159 -13.75 -8.62 14.20
C ALA A 159 -13.23 -9.78 13.35
N LYS A 160 -13.25 -9.67 12.01
CA LYS A 160 -12.69 -10.67 11.11
C LYS A 160 -11.19 -10.84 11.30
N VAL A 161 -10.44 -9.74 11.42
CA VAL A 161 -9.00 -9.80 11.71
C VAL A 161 -8.72 -10.54 13.01
N HIS A 162 -9.51 -10.30 14.07
CA HIS A 162 -9.34 -10.98 15.36
C HIS A 162 -9.71 -12.47 15.33
N GLN A 163 -10.45 -12.92 14.31
CA GLN A 163 -10.80 -14.34 14.13
C GLN A 163 -9.76 -15.13 13.34
N VAL A 164 -8.78 -14.45 12.74
CA VAL A 164 -7.70 -15.12 12.01
C VAL A 164 -6.88 -15.95 12.99
N ASP A 165 -6.77 -17.26 12.71
CA ASP A 165 -5.94 -18.15 13.51
C ASP A 165 -4.46 -17.82 13.32
N THR A 166 -3.89 -17.12 14.29
CA THR A 166 -2.48 -16.71 14.26
C THR A 166 -1.52 -17.84 14.59
N VAL A 167 -1.99 -18.96 15.12
CA VAL A 167 -1.11 -20.12 15.48
C VAL A 167 -0.51 -20.73 14.21
N SER A 168 -1.27 -20.82 13.14
CA SER A 168 -0.79 -21.27 11.84
C SER A 168 0.21 -20.32 11.18
N TYR A 169 0.32 -19.07 11.66
CA TYR A 169 1.22 -18.04 11.14
C TYR A 169 2.48 -17.84 12.01
N THR A 170 2.53 -18.39 13.22
CA THR A 170 3.72 -18.29 14.11
C THR A 170 4.94 -19.03 13.54
N HIS A 171 4.77 -19.90 12.56
CA HIS A 171 5.85 -20.56 11.82
C HIS A 171 6.46 -19.70 10.69
N LEU A 172 5.97 -18.50 10.47
CA LEU A 172 6.64 -17.49 9.64
C LEU A 172 7.76 -16.77 10.42
N THR A 173 8.30 -17.36 11.46
CA THR A 173 9.54 -16.91 12.07
C THR A 173 10.64 -16.99 11.02
N LEU A 174 11.21 -15.83 10.69
CA LEU A 174 12.42 -15.68 9.91
C LEU A 174 13.45 -16.73 10.36
N PRO A 175 14.21 -17.32 9.43
CA PRO A 175 15.31 -18.19 9.80
C PRO A 175 16.21 -17.37 10.74
N THR A 176 16.26 -17.76 11.99
CA THR A 176 17.24 -17.27 12.95
C THR A 176 18.61 -17.49 12.32
N LYS A 177 19.33 -16.38 12.05
CA LYS A 177 20.73 -16.47 11.67
C LYS A 177 21.44 -17.29 12.75
N ALA A 178 21.91 -18.47 12.35
CA ALA A 178 22.90 -19.24 13.10
C ALA A 178 24.26 -18.53 12.96
#